data_4166f3914406559b63933299c38e5b9c
#
_entry.id   4166f3914406559b63933299c38e5b9c
#
_cell.length_a   1.000
_cell.length_b   1.000
_cell.length_c   1.000
_cell.angle_alpha   90.00
_cell.angle_beta   90.00
_cell.angle_gamma   90.00
#
_symmetry.space_group_name_H-M   'P 1'
#
loop_
_entity.id
_entity.type
_entity.pdbx_description
1 polymer ?
#
loop_
_entity_poly.entity_id
_entity_poly.type
_entity_poly.pdbx_seq_one_letter_code
_entity_poly.pdbx_strand_id
1 'polypeptide(L)'
;MLLAADAIIFSYPVYTFIAPCQLHRFIELIKADGVDLSGKFVTQITTSKHFYDITAHRYIEDNCYDLGLKYINGLSADMDDLLTEEGREVAEKFFKHFLWSVEQGLYESPVKRVSSYSQKAATKAESVGKEKRDVVIITDNTDEGSSLAKMIERFRAVLPYETRVVNIAEYPFSGGCLGCFNCAVSAKCIYKDGFDEFLRNNIQKADSIVYAFTVRDHSMGSRFKMYDDRNFCNGHRTVTVGMPIGYLVSGELSSEENLRNIIEARAEVGHNFLAGVATDERDPDAEIDALALQLDYALKNKYVLSQNFWGIGGMKIFRDLIYKMQGMMRADHKFYKKGGYYKDFPQRDKATIIKMYLVGFLLSNEKIRSKMGNAMNDGMLMPYKKMFDEMDKKSK
;
A
#
# COMPACT_ATOMS: atom_id res chain seq x y z
N MET A 1 -4.57 32.02 8.20
CA MET A 1 -3.46 31.33 8.91
C MET A 1 -2.37 30.95 7.91
N LEU A 2 -2.60 30.10 6.90
CA LEU A 2 -1.56 29.70 5.93
C LEU A 2 -0.89 30.88 5.23
N LEU A 3 -1.66 31.85 4.76
CA LEU A 3 -1.13 33.04 4.07
C LEU A 3 -0.23 33.92 4.93
N ALA A 4 -0.42 33.91 6.25
CA ALA A 4 0.34 34.71 7.19
C ALA A 4 1.59 33.98 7.74
N ALA A 5 1.76 32.70 7.43
CA ALA A 5 2.91 31.93 7.86
C ALA A 5 4.11 32.13 6.93
N ASP A 6 5.31 32.21 7.47
CA ASP A 6 6.57 32.23 6.70
C ASP A 6 6.98 30.82 6.28
N ALA A 7 6.66 29.83 7.11
CA ALA A 7 6.93 28.44 6.88
C ALA A 7 5.76 27.54 7.36
N ILE A 8 5.58 26.39 6.72
CA ILE A 8 4.50 25.44 7.00
C ILE A 8 5.13 24.09 7.38
N ILE A 9 4.59 23.45 8.41
CA ILE A 9 4.96 22.08 8.79
C ILE A 9 3.73 21.19 8.73
N PHE A 10 3.72 20.22 7.83
CA PHE A 10 2.72 19.16 7.84
C PHE A 10 3.09 18.11 8.89
N SER A 11 2.26 17.93 9.91
CA SER A 11 2.47 16.91 10.95
C SER A 11 1.31 15.92 10.93
N TYR A 12 1.60 14.64 10.66
CA TYR A 12 0.56 13.62 10.49
C TYR A 12 1.11 12.20 10.72
N PRO A 13 0.26 11.23 11.11
CA PRO A 13 0.62 9.82 11.12
C PRO A 13 0.58 9.22 9.70
N VAL A 14 1.46 8.28 9.40
CA VAL A 14 1.32 7.47 8.18
C VAL A 14 0.09 6.58 8.31
N TYR A 15 -0.78 6.60 7.31
CA TYR A 15 -2.05 5.91 7.34
C TYR A 15 -2.27 5.11 6.06
N THR A 16 -2.46 3.79 6.21
CA THR A 16 -2.70 2.90 5.07
C THR A 16 -1.81 3.24 3.85
N PHE A 17 -0.50 3.10 4.04
CA PHE A 17 0.58 3.30 3.05
C PHE A 17 0.90 4.75 2.66
N ILE A 18 0.16 5.76 3.13
CA ILE A 18 0.31 7.15 2.68
C ILE A 18 -0.22 8.10 3.77
N ALA A 19 -0.44 9.38 3.47
CA ALA A 19 -1.11 10.33 4.35
C ALA A 19 -2.59 9.99 4.55
N PRO A 20 -3.22 10.36 5.69
CA PRO A 20 -4.64 10.09 5.96
C PRO A 20 -5.57 10.90 5.05
N CYS A 21 -6.78 10.39 4.82
CA CYS A 21 -7.76 11.02 3.91
C CYS A 21 -8.13 12.46 4.30
N GLN A 22 -8.04 12.82 5.57
CA GLN A 22 -8.28 14.18 6.05
C GLN A 22 -7.24 15.15 5.48
N LEU A 23 -5.97 14.73 5.39
CA LEU A 23 -4.91 15.54 4.82
C LEU A 23 -5.04 15.62 3.28
N HIS A 24 -5.43 14.53 2.62
CA HIS A 24 -5.80 14.56 1.20
C HIS A 24 -6.90 15.59 0.96
N ARG A 25 -7.97 15.56 1.75
CA ARG A 25 -9.07 16.52 1.61
C ARG A 25 -8.64 17.95 1.88
N PHE A 26 -7.75 18.18 2.83
CA PHE A 26 -7.21 19.49 3.12
C PHE A 26 -6.43 20.06 1.93
N ILE A 27 -5.59 19.24 1.29
CA ILE A 27 -4.82 19.63 0.10
C ILE A 27 -5.75 19.92 -1.08
N GLU A 28 -6.75 19.07 -1.34
CA GLU A 28 -7.77 19.31 -2.36
C GLU A 28 -8.48 20.67 -2.17
N LEU A 29 -8.83 21.00 -0.92
CA LEU A 29 -9.48 22.28 -0.60
C LEU A 29 -8.55 23.47 -0.85
N ILE A 30 -7.28 23.40 -0.44
CA ILE A 30 -6.30 24.46 -0.72
C ILE A 30 -6.19 24.72 -2.22
N LYS A 31 -6.08 23.64 -3.02
CA LYS A 31 -5.98 23.75 -4.49
C LYS A 31 -7.28 24.29 -5.10
N ALA A 32 -8.45 23.79 -4.65
CA ALA A 32 -9.76 24.24 -5.14
C ALA A 32 -10.05 25.70 -4.82
N ASP A 33 -9.65 26.17 -3.64
CA ASP A 33 -9.81 27.57 -3.23
C ASP A 33 -8.80 28.52 -3.88
N GLY A 34 -7.83 27.99 -4.64
CA GLY A 34 -6.80 28.77 -5.33
C GLY A 34 -5.89 29.56 -4.36
N VAL A 35 -5.63 29.01 -3.18
CA VAL A 35 -4.80 29.67 -2.17
C VAL A 35 -3.35 29.71 -2.66
N ASP A 36 -2.82 30.91 -2.92
CA ASP A 36 -1.43 31.09 -3.32
C ASP A 36 -0.49 30.94 -2.12
N LEU A 37 0.25 29.83 -2.10
CA LEU A 37 1.28 29.52 -1.11
C LEU A 37 2.69 29.59 -1.70
N SER A 38 2.83 30.03 -2.94
CA SER A 38 4.09 30.03 -3.66
C SER A 38 5.20 30.78 -2.91
N GLY A 39 6.38 30.21 -2.95
CA GLY A 39 7.57 30.77 -2.31
C GLY A 39 7.71 30.59 -0.80
N LYS A 40 6.66 30.06 -0.11
CA LYS A 40 6.76 29.74 1.32
C LYS A 40 7.56 28.45 1.53
N PHE A 41 8.32 28.40 2.60
CA PHE A 41 9.02 27.16 2.97
C PHE A 41 8.07 26.15 3.60
N VAL A 42 8.33 24.87 3.33
CA VAL A 42 7.53 23.79 3.88
C VAL A 42 8.39 22.57 4.21
N THR A 43 8.02 21.89 5.27
CA THR A 43 8.54 20.55 5.60
C THR A 43 7.42 19.68 6.19
N GLN A 44 7.75 18.45 6.52
CA GLN A 44 6.80 17.50 7.10
C GLN A 44 7.43 16.68 8.23
N ILE A 45 6.59 16.25 9.14
CA ILE A 45 6.95 15.37 10.25
C ILE A 45 5.94 14.25 10.33
N THR A 46 6.40 13.02 10.26
CA THR A 46 5.54 11.84 10.42
C THR A 46 5.98 10.99 11.60
N THR A 47 5.03 10.25 12.16
CA THR A 47 5.29 9.16 13.09
C THR A 47 4.64 7.88 12.58
N SER A 48 5.40 6.78 12.60
CA SER A 48 4.93 5.47 12.19
C SER A 48 5.82 4.36 12.79
N LYS A 49 5.60 3.13 12.39
CA LYS A 49 6.58 2.03 12.55
C LYS A 49 7.39 1.84 11.28
N HIS A 50 7.68 2.92 10.55
CA HIS A 50 8.34 2.91 9.24
C HIS A 50 7.62 2.03 8.20
N PHE A 51 6.29 1.94 8.35
CA PHE A 51 5.46 1.21 7.41
C PHE A 51 5.02 2.14 6.28
N TYR A 52 5.74 2.10 5.16
CA TYR A 52 5.48 2.95 3.98
C TYR A 52 5.47 4.46 4.27
N ASP A 53 6.31 4.92 5.17
CA ASP A 53 6.54 6.33 5.46
C ASP A 53 7.09 7.09 4.24
N ILE A 54 7.92 6.45 3.43
CA ILE A 54 8.48 7.05 2.22
C ILE A 54 7.39 7.43 1.21
N THR A 55 6.36 6.62 1.03
CA THR A 55 5.25 6.93 0.11
C THR A 55 4.39 8.07 0.64
N ALA A 56 4.25 8.18 1.95
CA ALA A 56 3.57 9.29 2.60
C ALA A 56 4.35 10.60 2.41
N HIS A 57 5.67 10.57 2.59
CA HIS A 57 6.54 11.74 2.39
C HIS A 57 6.52 12.22 0.94
N ARG A 58 6.63 11.31 -0.04
CA ARG A 58 6.58 11.67 -1.45
C ARG A 58 5.24 12.29 -1.87
N TYR A 59 4.15 11.79 -1.32
CA TYR A 59 2.83 12.38 -1.58
C TYR A 59 2.75 13.85 -1.16
N ILE A 60 3.25 14.19 0.01
CA ILE A 60 3.26 15.57 0.49
C ILE A 60 4.25 16.43 -0.31
N GLU A 61 5.43 15.90 -0.61
CA GLU A 61 6.44 16.56 -1.43
C GLU A 61 5.89 16.96 -2.81
N ASP A 62 5.29 16.02 -3.56
CA ASP A 62 4.70 16.27 -4.87
C ASP A 62 3.61 17.35 -4.81
N ASN A 63 2.73 17.29 -3.81
CA ASN A 63 1.69 18.30 -3.60
C ASN A 63 2.25 19.67 -3.18
N CYS A 64 3.35 19.71 -2.44
CA CYS A 64 4.05 20.95 -2.12
C CYS A 64 4.61 21.62 -3.36
N TYR A 65 5.15 20.83 -4.29
CA TYR A 65 5.62 21.35 -5.58
C TYR A 65 4.48 21.93 -6.42
N ASP A 66 3.33 21.26 -6.49
CA ASP A 66 2.14 21.77 -7.17
C ASP A 66 1.66 23.13 -6.61
N LEU A 67 1.78 23.30 -5.29
CA LEU A 67 1.40 24.53 -4.60
C LEU A 67 2.49 25.62 -4.67
N GLY A 68 3.61 25.39 -5.39
CA GLY A 68 4.72 26.33 -5.52
C GLY A 68 5.52 26.53 -4.24
N LEU A 69 5.40 25.60 -3.27
CA LEU A 69 6.09 25.64 -1.99
C LEU A 69 7.57 25.24 -2.14
N LYS A 70 8.43 25.83 -1.33
CA LYS A 70 9.86 25.47 -1.21
C LYS A 70 10.01 24.33 -0.21
N TYR A 71 10.02 23.10 -0.74
CA TYR A 71 10.05 21.90 0.10
C TYR A 71 11.44 21.63 0.67
N ILE A 72 11.51 21.33 1.96
CA ILE A 72 12.70 20.86 2.67
C ILE A 72 12.36 19.47 3.22
N ASN A 73 13.26 18.51 3.02
CA ASN A 73 13.06 17.11 3.42
C ASN A 73 12.57 16.99 4.86
N GLY A 74 11.60 16.10 5.07
CA GLY A 74 10.90 15.93 6.33
C GLY A 74 11.56 14.93 7.28
N LEU A 75 11.04 14.88 8.51
CA LEU A 75 11.41 13.89 9.53
C LEU A 75 10.39 12.74 9.53
N SER A 76 10.88 11.53 9.28
CA SER A 76 10.13 10.30 9.56
C SER A 76 10.63 9.69 10.86
N ALA A 77 9.87 9.83 11.93
CA ALA A 77 10.24 9.31 13.25
C ALA A 77 9.48 8.00 13.55
N ASP A 78 10.17 7.05 14.22
CA ASP A 78 9.46 5.93 14.83
C ASP A 78 8.56 6.44 15.96
N MET A 79 7.45 5.76 16.21
CA MET A 79 6.52 6.13 17.28
C MET A 79 7.16 6.22 18.66
N ASP A 80 8.25 5.49 18.89
CA ASP A 80 8.95 5.43 20.18
C ASP A 80 10.17 6.40 20.24
N ASP A 81 10.59 7.02 19.13
CA ASP A 81 11.80 7.84 19.04
C ASP A 81 11.80 8.99 20.07
N LEU A 82 10.73 9.77 20.14
CA LEU A 82 10.64 10.90 21.08
C LEU A 82 10.62 10.48 22.57
N LEU A 83 10.44 9.19 22.85
CA LEU A 83 10.55 8.64 24.21
C LEU A 83 12.01 8.41 24.63
N THR A 84 12.93 8.41 23.66
CA THR A 84 14.37 8.24 23.88
C THR A 84 15.11 9.58 23.85
N GLU A 85 16.28 9.63 24.47
CA GLU A 85 17.15 10.83 24.41
C GLU A 85 17.68 11.00 22.98
N GLU A 86 18.15 9.92 22.37
CA GLU A 86 18.67 9.89 20.99
C GLU A 86 17.62 10.37 19.97
N GLY A 87 16.41 9.88 20.04
CA GLY A 87 15.35 10.29 19.11
C GLY A 87 14.95 11.75 19.27
N ARG A 88 14.95 12.29 20.51
CA ARG A 88 14.74 13.72 20.76
C ARG A 88 15.87 14.57 20.19
N GLU A 89 17.12 14.10 20.32
CA GLU A 89 18.29 14.79 19.76
C GLU A 89 18.22 14.83 18.22
N VAL A 90 17.79 13.74 17.57
CA VAL A 90 17.56 13.68 16.11
C VAL A 90 16.48 14.68 15.70
N ALA A 91 15.36 14.73 16.41
CA ALA A 91 14.27 15.67 16.12
C ALA A 91 14.71 17.14 16.29
N GLU A 92 15.52 17.43 17.32
CA GLU A 92 16.07 18.77 17.55
C GLU A 92 17.05 19.17 16.43
N LYS A 93 17.95 18.28 16.01
CA LYS A 93 18.88 18.49 14.89
C LYS A 93 18.13 18.72 13.59
N PHE A 94 17.06 17.93 13.33
CA PHE A 94 16.19 18.13 12.18
C PHE A 94 15.60 19.55 12.18
N PHE A 95 15.04 19.99 13.30
CA PHE A 95 14.41 21.30 13.36
C PHE A 95 15.44 22.45 13.19
N LYS A 96 16.63 22.33 13.77
CA LYS A 96 17.74 23.27 13.56
C LYS A 96 18.16 23.32 12.08
N HIS A 97 18.25 22.16 11.42
CA HIS A 97 18.56 22.07 9.99
C HIS A 97 17.46 22.72 9.13
N PHE A 98 16.20 22.49 9.47
CA PHE A 98 15.08 23.14 8.78
C PHE A 98 15.18 24.67 8.86
N LEU A 99 15.37 25.24 10.06
CA LEU A 99 15.52 26.69 10.24
C LEU A 99 16.73 27.23 9.48
N TRP A 100 17.86 26.55 9.57
CA TRP A 100 19.07 26.93 8.83
C TRP A 100 18.84 26.91 7.33
N SER A 101 18.15 25.90 6.78
CA SER A 101 17.82 25.81 5.36
C SER A 101 16.91 26.98 4.91
N VAL A 102 15.93 27.36 5.75
CA VAL A 102 15.08 28.53 5.50
C VAL A 102 15.92 29.81 5.46
N GLU A 103 16.82 30.01 6.42
CA GLU A 103 17.72 31.18 6.48
C GLU A 103 18.66 31.27 5.27
N GLN A 104 19.14 30.12 4.78
CA GLN A 104 20.03 30.04 3.62
C GLN A 104 19.27 30.04 2.28
N GLY A 105 17.94 29.95 2.30
CA GLY A 105 17.13 29.85 1.09
C GLY A 105 17.27 28.52 0.34
N LEU A 106 17.65 27.43 1.03
CA LEU A 106 17.88 26.11 0.46
C LEU A 106 16.59 25.27 0.53
N TYR A 107 16.27 24.62 -0.58
CA TYR A 107 15.10 23.74 -0.70
C TYR A 107 15.29 22.74 -1.84
N GLU A 108 14.52 21.65 -1.82
CA GLU A 108 14.49 20.65 -2.88
C GLU A 108 13.79 21.20 -4.13
N SER A 109 14.28 20.82 -5.30
CA SER A 109 13.69 21.23 -6.57
C SER A 109 12.98 20.04 -7.21
N PRO A 110 11.76 20.22 -7.73
CA PRO A 110 11.06 19.16 -8.43
C PRO A 110 11.81 18.71 -9.68
N VAL A 111 11.84 17.41 -9.90
CA VAL A 111 12.27 16.89 -11.20
C VAL A 111 11.17 17.23 -12.21
N LYS A 112 11.48 18.11 -13.17
CA LYS A 112 10.51 18.47 -14.23
C LYS A 112 10.18 17.23 -15.04
N ARG A 113 8.95 16.76 -14.93
CA ARG A 113 8.37 15.74 -15.80
C ARG A 113 7.65 16.44 -16.96
N VAL A 114 7.98 16.08 -18.17
CA VAL A 114 7.23 16.54 -19.34
C VAL A 114 6.10 15.55 -19.55
N SER A 115 4.89 15.95 -19.21
CA SER A 115 3.70 15.14 -19.48
C SER A 115 3.40 15.14 -20.98
N SER A 116 3.22 13.96 -21.54
CA SER A 116 2.64 13.75 -22.87
C SER A 116 1.26 13.09 -22.80
N TYR A 117 0.64 13.13 -21.63
CA TYR A 117 -0.65 12.51 -21.40
C TYR A 117 -1.74 13.11 -22.27
N SER A 118 -2.47 12.24 -22.95
CA SER A 118 -3.69 12.56 -23.66
C SER A 118 -4.69 11.45 -23.37
N GLN A 119 -5.72 11.80 -22.62
CA GLN A 119 -6.77 10.86 -22.24
C GLN A 119 -7.42 10.20 -23.46
N LYS A 120 -7.49 8.88 -23.44
CA LYS A 120 -8.17 8.09 -24.45
C LYS A 120 -9.38 7.40 -23.84
N ALA A 121 -10.53 7.59 -24.49
CA ALA A 121 -11.75 6.96 -24.02
C ALA A 121 -11.79 5.47 -24.43
N ALA A 122 -12.13 4.61 -23.50
CA ALA A 122 -12.45 3.23 -23.81
C ALA A 122 -13.69 3.14 -24.72
N THR A 123 -13.66 2.23 -25.69
CA THR A 123 -14.78 1.99 -26.58
C THR A 123 -15.76 0.97 -25.99
N LYS A 124 -17.02 1.04 -26.45
CA LYS A 124 -18.01 0.03 -26.08
C LYS A 124 -17.60 -1.33 -26.63
N ALA A 125 -17.73 -2.37 -25.81
CA ALA A 125 -17.54 -3.75 -26.21
C ALA A 125 -18.87 -4.50 -26.18
N GLU A 126 -18.98 -5.56 -26.99
CA GLU A 126 -20.07 -6.49 -26.85
C GLU A 126 -19.98 -7.30 -25.57
N SER A 127 -21.11 -7.48 -24.90
CA SER A 127 -21.13 -8.23 -23.65
C SER A 127 -20.99 -9.73 -23.93
N VAL A 128 -20.00 -10.35 -23.31
CA VAL A 128 -19.81 -11.80 -23.31
C VAL A 128 -20.78 -12.48 -22.35
N GLY A 129 -21.00 -13.78 -22.55
CA GLY A 129 -21.79 -14.60 -21.62
C GLY A 129 -21.23 -14.54 -20.20
N LYS A 130 -22.10 -14.50 -19.17
CA LYS A 130 -21.70 -14.35 -17.78
C LYS A 130 -21.82 -15.67 -17.03
N GLU A 131 -20.72 -16.07 -16.40
CA GLU A 131 -20.66 -17.16 -15.43
C GLU A 131 -20.93 -16.63 -14.03
N LYS A 132 -21.39 -17.51 -13.15
CA LYS A 132 -21.71 -17.15 -11.76
C LYS A 132 -20.45 -17.04 -10.92
N ARG A 133 -19.97 -15.81 -10.77
CA ARG A 133 -18.96 -15.39 -9.78
C ARG A 133 -19.27 -13.97 -9.38
N ASP A 134 -18.84 -13.57 -8.17
CA ASP A 134 -19.08 -12.22 -7.67
C ASP A 134 -17.81 -11.40 -7.82
N VAL A 135 -17.79 -10.49 -8.81
CA VAL A 135 -16.71 -9.51 -8.98
C VAL A 135 -17.25 -8.13 -8.60
N VAL A 136 -16.69 -7.53 -7.57
CA VAL A 136 -17.09 -6.21 -7.11
C VAL A 136 -16.16 -5.12 -7.65
N ILE A 137 -16.75 -4.10 -8.25
CA ILE A 137 -16.05 -2.89 -8.71
C ILE A 137 -16.34 -1.78 -7.69
N ILE A 138 -15.29 -1.23 -7.08
CA ILE A 138 -15.42 -0.14 -6.11
C ILE A 138 -14.97 1.15 -6.79
N THR A 139 -15.83 2.17 -6.77
CA THR A 139 -15.54 3.46 -7.40
C THR A 139 -16.12 4.61 -6.59
N ASP A 140 -15.50 5.78 -6.70
CA ASP A 140 -16.02 7.06 -6.22
C ASP A 140 -16.51 7.98 -7.36
N ASN A 141 -16.61 7.42 -8.57
CA ASN A 141 -17.03 8.16 -9.75
C ASN A 141 -18.52 8.52 -9.70
N THR A 142 -18.82 9.81 -9.91
CA THR A 142 -20.19 10.34 -9.98
C THR A 142 -20.55 10.86 -11.38
N ASP A 143 -19.60 10.86 -12.33
CA ASP A 143 -19.80 11.32 -13.71
C ASP A 143 -19.91 10.13 -14.65
N GLU A 144 -21.12 9.85 -15.10
CA GLU A 144 -21.40 8.77 -16.07
C GLU A 144 -20.77 9.01 -17.45
N GLY A 145 -20.44 10.25 -17.79
CA GLY A 145 -19.78 10.61 -19.05
C GLY A 145 -18.25 10.51 -19.00
N SER A 146 -17.68 10.29 -17.83
CA SER A 146 -16.23 10.28 -17.62
C SER A 146 -15.52 9.11 -18.33
N SER A 147 -14.21 9.25 -18.54
CA SER A 147 -13.37 8.17 -19.03
C SER A 147 -13.43 6.95 -18.14
N LEU A 148 -13.39 7.14 -16.82
CA LEU A 148 -13.48 6.06 -15.84
C LEU A 148 -14.80 5.28 -15.97
N ALA A 149 -15.93 5.97 -16.17
CA ALA A 149 -17.22 5.30 -16.39
C ALA A 149 -17.18 4.39 -17.62
N LYS A 150 -16.61 4.88 -18.73
CA LYS A 150 -16.45 4.09 -19.96
C LYS A 150 -15.51 2.88 -19.77
N MET A 151 -14.44 3.05 -19.00
CA MET A 151 -13.54 1.94 -18.63
C MET A 151 -14.28 0.87 -17.81
N ILE A 152 -15.09 1.28 -16.84
CA ILE A 152 -15.92 0.38 -16.03
C ILE A 152 -16.94 -0.36 -16.91
N GLU A 153 -17.62 0.35 -17.82
CA GLU A 153 -18.58 -0.27 -18.75
C GLU A 153 -17.92 -1.32 -19.64
N ARG A 154 -16.78 -0.99 -20.26
CA ARG A 154 -16.04 -1.95 -21.08
C ARG A 154 -15.60 -3.16 -20.27
N PHE A 155 -14.98 -2.94 -19.10
CA PHE A 155 -14.55 -4.04 -18.23
C PHE A 155 -15.72 -5.00 -17.89
N ARG A 156 -16.86 -4.41 -17.53
CA ARG A 156 -18.08 -5.18 -17.28
C ARG A 156 -18.59 -5.95 -18.49
N ALA A 157 -18.41 -5.42 -19.69
CA ALA A 157 -18.81 -6.10 -20.92
C ALA A 157 -17.91 -7.32 -21.22
N VAL A 158 -16.58 -7.14 -21.17
CA VAL A 158 -15.60 -8.16 -21.59
C VAL A 158 -15.30 -9.22 -20.52
N LEU A 159 -15.49 -8.92 -19.23
CA LEU A 159 -15.27 -9.91 -18.17
C LEU A 159 -16.37 -10.99 -18.22
N PRO A 160 -16.04 -12.30 -18.25
CA PRO A 160 -17.05 -13.38 -18.33
C PRO A 160 -17.75 -13.70 -17.01
N TYR A 161 -17.86 -12.75 -16.09
CA TYR A 161 -18.48 -12.90 -14.77
C TYR A 161 -19.49 -11.80 -14.49
N GLU A 162 -20.45 -12.11 -13.61
CA GLU A 162 -21.32 -11.08 -13.06
C GLU A 162 -20.53 -10.05 -12.28
N THR A 163 -20.84 -8.79 -12.48
CA THR A 163 -20.19 -7.67 -11.81
C THR A 163 -21.21 -6.79 -11.11
N ARG A 164 -20.88 -6.30 -9.94
CA ARG A 164 -21.64 -5.26 -9.24
C ARG A 164 -20.75 -4.08 -8.89
N VAL A 165 -21.29 -2.89 -9.09
CA VAL A 165 -20.60 -1.64 -8.81
C VAL A 165 -21.03 -1.14 -7.44
N VAL A 166 -20.04 -0.84 -6.59
CA VAL A 166 -20.23 -0.20 -5.29
C VAL A 166 -19.68 1.20 -5.40
N ASN A 167 -20.55 2.20 -5.48
CA ASN A 167 -20.16 3.61 -5.49
C ASN A 167 -20.02 4.12 -4.06
N ILE A 168 -18.78 4.38 -3.66
CA ILE A 168 -18.47 4.87 -2.32
C ILE A 168 -18.62 6.39 -2.17
N ALA A 169 -18.82 7.13 -3.28
CA ALA A 169 -19.15 8.55 -3.20
C ALA A 169 -20.46 8.79 -2.45
N GLU A 170 -21.40 7.87 -2.60
CA GLU A 170 -22.73 7.94 -1.97
C GLU A 170 -22.78 7.31 -0.58
N TYR A 171 -21.74 6.57 -0.18
CA TYR A 171 -21.74 5.92 1.13
C TYR A 171 -21.69 6.97 2.27
N PRO A 172 -22.59 6.91 3.26
CA PRO A 172 -22.71 7.93 4.32
C PRO A 172 -21.66 7.74 5.41
N PHE A 173 -20.36 7.87 5.06
CA PHE A 173 -19.29 7.80 6.05
C PHE A 173 -19.45 8.88 7.12
N SER A 174 -19.38 8.48 8.38
CA SER A 174 -19.32 9.41 9.52
C SER A 174 -17.97 10.14 9.63
N GLY A 175 -16.96 9.72 8.87
CA GLY A 175 -15.63 10.31 8.82
C GLY A 175 -14.56 9.30 8.43
N GLY A 176 -13.34 9.79 8.25
CA GLY A 176 -12.15 8.97 8.00
C GLY A 176 -11.73 8.19 9.25
N CYS A 177 -10.82 7.23 9.08
CA CYS A 177 -10.32 6.45 10.21
C CYS A 177 -9.62 7.34 11.24
N LEU A 178 -9.91 7.13 12.53
CA LEU A 178 -9.37 7.92 13.64
C LEU A 178 -8.10 7.33 14.26
N GLY A 179 -7.63 6.16 13.82
CA GLY A 179 -6.51 5.48 14.46
C GLY A 179 -6.77 5.03 15.90
N CYS A 180 -8.02 4.88 16.28
CA CYS A 180 -8.43 4.63 17.68
C CYS A 180 -8.18 3.19 18.17
N PHE A 181 -7.66 2.29 17.34
CA PHE A 181 -7.38 0.88 17.62
C PHE A 181 -8.59 0.03 18.05
N ASN A 182 -9.81 0.56 18.07
CA ASN A 182 -10.98 -0.22 18.50
C ASN A 182 -11.13 -1.54 17.70
N CYS A 183 -10.84 -1.51 16.42
CA CYS A 183 -10.88 -2.68 15.54
C CYS A 183 -9.79 -3.72 15.85
N ALA A 184 -8.62 -3.32 16.33
CA ALA A 184 -7.55 -4.22 16.76
C ALA A 184 -7.92 -4.94 18.06
N VAL A 185 -8.72 -4.29 18.93
CA VAL A 185 -9.20 -4.84 20.21
C VAL A 185 -10.40 -5.79 20.00
N SER A 186 -11.44 -5.29 19.30
CA SER A 186 -12.78 -5.90 19.26
C SER A 186 -13.21 -6.45 17.90
N ALA A 187 -12.42 -6.25 16.86
CA ALA A 187 -12.75 -6.50 15.46
C ALA A 187 -13.93 -5.66 14.94
N LYS A 188 -14.32 -4.57 15.61
CA LYS A 188 -15.39 -3.67 15.20
C LYS A 188 -14.89 -2.24 15.04
N CYS A 189 -15.49 -1.48 14.12
CA CYS A 189 -15.22 -0.05 14.02
C CYS A 189 -15.85 0.71 15.18
N ILE A 190 -15.26 1.85 15.58
CA ILE A 190 -15.85 2.75 16.58
C ILE A 190 -17.08 3.50 16.00
N TYR A 191 -17.05 3.80 14.71
CA TYR A 191 -18.17 4.40 14.01
C TYR A 191 -19.37 3.45 13.95
N LYS A 192 -20.57 4.03 13.95
CA LYS A 192 -21.86 3.32 13.89
C LYS A 192 -22.57 3.50 12.55
N ASP A 193 -21.83 3.85 11.50
CA ASP A 193 -22.34 4.06 10.16
C ASP A 193 -22.51 2.76 9.34
N GLY A 194 -22.28 1.60 9.96
CA GLY A 194 -22.49 0.29 9.36
C GLY A 194 -21.41 -0.11 8.35
N PHE A 195 -20.37 0.72 8.12
CA PHE A 195 -19.38 0.47 7.08
C PHE A 195 -18.59 -0.84 7.29
N ASP A 196 -18.21 -1.16 8.52
CA ASP A 196 -17.45 -2.38 8.81
C ASP A 196 -18.25 -3.67 8.51
N GLU A 197 -19.57 -3.67 8.73
CA GLU A 197 -20.44 -4.77 8.34
C GLU A 197 -20.68 -4.81 6.82
N PHE A 198 -20.90 -3.63 6.21
CA PHE A 198 -21.03 -3.50 4.77
C PHE A 198 -19.78 -4.02 4.04
N LEU A 199 -18.58 -3.59 4.46
CA LEU A 199 -17.32 -4.03 3.91
C LEU A 199 -17.17 -5.55 3.94
N ARG A 200 -17.42 -6.16 5.11
CA ARG A 200 -17.28 -7.61 5.29
C ARG A 200 -18.31 -8.43 4.51
N ASN A 201 -19.55 -7.94 4.44
CA ASN A 201 -20.64 -8.71 3.85
C ASN A 201 -20.81 -8.47 2.36
N ASN A 202 -20.51 -7.27 1.88
CA ASN A 202 -20.77 -6.89 0.49
C ASN A 202 -19.51 -6.75 -0.38
N ILE A 203 -18.33 -6.63 0.20
CA ILE A 203 -17.08 -6.43 -0.56
C ILE A 203 -16.13 -7.62 -0.36
N GLN A 204 -15.78 -7.93 0.87
CA GLN A 204 -14.73 -8.91 1.17
C GLN A 204 -15.15 -10.38 0.97
N LYS A 205 -16.43 -10.65 0.71
CA LYS A 205 -16.95 -11.99 0.33
C LYS A 205 -16.94 -12.23 -1.17
N ALA A 206 -16.66 -11.21 -1.96
CA ALA A 206 -16.56 -11.34 -3.41
C ALA A 206 -15.41 -12.28 -3.80
N ASP A 207 -15.51 -12.87 -5.00
CA ASP A 207 -14.44 -13.69 -5.57
C ASP A 207 -13.26 -12.82 -6.04
N SER A 208 -13.50 -11.55 -6.41
CA SER A 208 -12.49 -10.57 -6.82
C SER A 208 -12.95 -9.15 -6.55
N ILE A 209 -11.99 -8.25 -6.35
CA ILE A 209 -12.23 -6.81 -6.18
C ILE A 209 -11.46 -6.04 -7.25
N VAL A 210 -12.17 -5.13 -7.94
CA VAL A 210 -11.58 -4.16 -8.88
C VAL A 210 -11.76 -2.75 -8.31
N TYR A 211 -10.67 -2.05 -8.13
CA TYR A 211 -10.65 -0.67 -7.66
C TYR A 211 -10.64 0.27 -8.85
N ALA A 212 -11.59 1.20 -8.92
CA ALA A 212 -11.75 2.11 -10.04
C ALA A 212 -11.80 3.56 -9.55
N PHE A 213 -10.76 4.34 -9.86
CA PHE A 213 -10.65 5.75 -9.45
C PHE A 213 -9.94 6.60 -10.50
N THR A 214 -10.08 7.90 -10.35
CA THR A 214 -9.34 8.90 -11.14
C THR A 214 -8.15 9.41 -10.31
N VAL A 215 -6.98 9.53 -10.93
CA VAL A 215 -5.80 10.17 -10.31
C VAL A 215 -6.14 11.61 -9.95
N ARG A 216 -5.95 11.97 -8.69
CA ARG A 216 -6.12 13.32 -8.16
C ARG A 216 -5.00 13.61 -7.17
N ASP A 217 -4.36 14.76 -7.36
CA ASP A 217 -3.32 15.22 -6.42
C ASP A 217 -2.29 14.13 -6.10
N HIS A 218 -1.74 13.50 -7.15
CA HIS A 218 -0.74 12.43 -7.08
C HIS A 218 -1.23 11.15 -6.38
N SER A 219 -2.54 10.97 -6.20
CA SER A 219 -3.12 9.84 -5.49
C SER A 219 -4.51 9.47 -6.01
N MET A 220 -5.24 8.69 -5.24
CA MET A 220 -6.60 8.20 -5.54
C MET A 220 -7.72 9.18 -5.15
N GLY A 221 -7.39 10.42 -4.77
CA GLY A 221 -8.34 11.40 -4.27
C GLY A 221 -8.83 11.11 -2.84
N SER A 222 -9.28 12.16 -2.13
CA SER A 222 -9.62 12.07 -0.71
C SER A 222 -10.81 11.16 -0.41
N ARG A 223 -11.77 11.09 -1.32
CA ARG A 223 -12.97 10.25 -1.14
C ARG A 223 -12.64 8.76 -1.22
N PHE A 224 -11.89 8.37 -2.26
CA PHE A 224 -11.42 7.00 -2.39
C PHE A 224 -10.46 6.64 -1.25
N LYS A 225 -9.58 7.58 -0.87
CA LYS A 225 -8.69 7.42 0.29
C LYS A 225 -9.45 7.26 1.60
N MET A 226 -10.61 7.91 1.76
CA MET A 226 -11.48 7.70 2.94
C MET A 226 -12.00 6.26 3.01
N TYR A 227 -12.47 5.70 1.89
CA TYR A 227 -12.82 4.29 1.81
C TYR A 227 -11.64 3.40 2.19
N ASP A 228 -10.49 3.72 1.66
CA ASP A 228 -9.25 3.02 1.89
C ASP A 228 -8.82 3.02 3.37
N ASP A 229 -8.81 4.17 4.03
CA ASP A 229 -8.54 4.30 5.46
C ASP A 229 -9.57 3.54 6.31
N ARG A 230 -10.84 3.55 5.88
CA ARG A 230 -11.91 2.86 6.59
C ARG A 230 -11.82 1.33 6.49
N ASN A 231 -11.12 0.78 5.47
CA ASN A 231 -10.78 -0.65 5.41
C ASN A 231 -9.97 -1.09 6.63
N PHE A 232 -9.32 -0.15 7.33
CA PHE A 232 -8.62 -0.41 8.59
C PHE A 232 -9.54 -0.88 9.73
N CYS A 233 -10.86 -0.92 9.52
CA CYS A 233 -11.79 -1.59 10.44
C CYS A 233 -11.50 -3.10 10.60
N ASN A 234 -10.69 -3.66 9.71
CA ASN A 234 -10.12 -5.01 9.86
C ASN A 234 -8.89 -5.05 10.78
N GLY A 235 -8.39 -3.89 11.25
CA GLY A 235 -7.10 -3.80 11.92
C GLY A 235 -5.97 -4.18 10.96
N HIS A 236 -5.00 -4.90 11.45
CA HIS A 236 -3.88 -5.39 10.64
C HIS A 236 -4.11 -6.79 10.06
N ARG A 237 -5.38 -7.23 10.00
CA ARG A 237 -5.75 -8.56 9.51
C ARG A 237 -5.90 -8.54 7.98
N THR A 238 -5.11 -9.37 7.32
CA THR A 238 -5.20 -9.59 5.86
C THR A 238 -6.33 -10.59 5.58
N VAL A 239 -7.55 -10.09 5.39
CA VAL A 239 -8.76 -10.93 5.28
C VAL A 239 -9.05 -11.41 3.85
N THR A 240 -8.36 -10.86 2.85
CA THR A 240 -8.54 -11.16 1.42
C THR A 240 -7.36 -11.92 0.82
N VAL A 241 -6.59 -12.64 1.63
CA VAL A 241 -5.43 -13.43 1.18
C VAL A 241 -5.81 -14.36 0.03
N GLY A 242 -5.02 -14.32 -1.05
CA GLY A 242 -5.21 -15.14 -2.24
C GLY A 242 -6.30 -14.64 -3.20
N MET A 243 -7.01 -13.57 -2.86
CA MET A 243 -8.02 -12.97 -3.76
C MET A 243 -7.31 -12.24 -4.92
N PRO A 244 -7.69 -12.50 -6.18
CA PRO A 244 -7.22 -11.67 -7.30
C PRO A 244 -7.88 -10.29 -7.23
N ILE A 245 -7.08 -9.26 -7.52
CA ILE A 245 -7.52 -7.86 -7.55
C ILE A 245 -7.08 -7.20 -8.84
N GLY A 246 -7.79 -6.16 -9.26
CA GLY A 246 -7.43 -5.33 -10.40
C GLY A 246 -7.70 -3.86 -10.16
N TYR A 247 -7.17 -3.02 -11.06
CA TYR A 247 -7.38 -1.58 -11.02
C TYR A 247 -7.78 -1.05 -12.38
N LEU A 248 -8.74 -0.12 -12.38
CA LEU A 248 -9.10 0.74 -13.50
C LEU A 248 -8.77 2.18 -13.06
N VAL A 249 -7.77 2.78 -13.66
CA VAL A 249 -7.26 4.09 -13.22
C VAL A 249 -7.33 5.06 -14.38
N SER A 250 -8.16 6.09 -14.24
CA SER A 250 -8.22 7.21 -15.19
C SER A 250 -7.25 8.31 -14.77
N GLY A 251 -6.47 8.83 -15.72
CA GLY A 251 -5.46 9.84 -15.49
C GLY A 251 -4.05 9.35 -15.75
N GLU A 252 -3.06 10.23 -15.66
CA GLU A 252 -1.66 9.97 -16.01
C GLU A 252 -0.93 9.16 -14.92
N LEU A 253 -1.31 7.88 -14.75
CA LEU A 253 -0.68 6.99 -13.76
C LEU A 253 0.80 6.74 -14.08
N SER A 254 1.21 6.80 -15.34
CA SER A 254 2.62 6.57 -15.72
C SER A 254 3.57 7.60 -15.13
N SER A 255 3.11 8.82 -14.83
CA SER A 255 3.87 9.86 -14.14
C SER A 255 3.83 9.74 -12.62
N GLU A 256 2.95 8.89 -12.08
CA GLU A 256 2.70 8.75 -10.65
C GLU A 256 3.37 7.49 -10.08
N GLU A 257 4.72 7.49 -10.08
CA GLU A 257 5.50 6.35 -9.57
C GLU A 257 5.11 5.98 -8.14
N ASN A 258 4.86 6.99 -7.30
CA ASN A 258 4.47 6.78 -5.91
C ASN A 258 3.14 6.06 -5.78
N LEU A 259 2.13 6.44 -6.57
CA LEU A 259 0.82 5.79 -6.58
C LEU A 259 0.91 4.35 -7.10
N ARG A 260 1.72 4.11 -8.14
CA ARG A 260 2.00 2.75 -8.64
C ARG A 260 2.62 1.88 -7.56
N ASN A 261 3.62 2.38 -6.84
CA ASN A 261 4.24 1.67 -5.72
C ASN A 261 3.22 1.33 -4.63
N ILE A 262 2.27 2.23 -4.33
CA ILE A 262 1.20 1.98 -3.34
C ILE A 262 0.26 0.86 -3.82
N ILE A 263 -0.13 0.86 -5.08
CA ILE A 263 -0.99 -0.18 -5.68
C ILE A 263 -0.34 -1.56 -5.53
N GLU A 264 0.92 -1.69 -5.94
CA GLU A 264 1.68 -2.93 -5.83
C GLU A 264 1.90 -3.37 -4.38
N ALA A 265 2.32 -2.43 -3.52
CA ALA A 265 2.56 -2.70 -2.11
C ALA A 265 1.31 -3.20 -1.37
N ARG A 266 0.14 -2.67 -1.73
CA ARG A 266 -1.14 -3.11 -1.16
C ARG A 266 -1.47 -4.54 -1.54
N ALA A 267 -1.30 -4.88 -2.82
CA ALA A 267 -1.48 -6.25 -3.30
C ALA A 267 -0.53 -7.20 -2.56
N GLU A 268 0.73 -6.83 -2.44
CA GLU A 268 1.77 -7.62 -1.79
C GLU A 268 1.51 -7.82 -0.29
N VAL A 269 1.23 -6.74 0.47
CA VAL A 269 0.91 -6.85 1.90
C VAL A 269 -0.39 -7.61 2.12
N GLY A 270 -1.40 -7.41 1.26
CA GLY A 270 -2.65 -8.16 1.28
C GLY A 270 -2.52 -9.62 0.89
N HIS A 271 -1.37 -10.02 0.34
CA HIS A 271 -1.13 -11.31 -0.31
C HIS A 271 -2.22 -11.60 -1.35
N ASN A 272 -2.51 -10.58 -2.16
CA ASN A 272 -3.45 -10.64 -3.28
C ASN A 272 -2.69 -10.82 -4.59
N PHE A 273 -3.29 -11.49 -5.56
CA PHE A 273 -2.76 -11.46 -6.92
C PHE A 273 -3.23 -10.19 -7.62
N LEU A 274 -2.30 -9.29 -7.96
CA LEU A 274 -2.57 -8.12 -8.79
C LEU A 274 -2.64 -8.56 -10.25
N ALA A 275 -3.87 -8.73 -10.75
CA ALA A 275 -4.12 -9.18 -12.12
C ALA A 275 -3.72 -8.14 -13.18
N GLY A 276 -3.78 -6.86 -12.83
CA GLY A 276 -3.34 -5.77 -13.69
C GLY A 276 -3.88 -4.42 -13.25
N VAL A 277 -3.34 -3.40 -13.89
CA VAL A 277 -3.78 -2.01 -13.78
C VAL A 277 -4.04 -1.51 -15.20
N ALA A 278 -5.29 -1.27 -15.56
CA ALA A 278 -5.67 -0.71 -16.84
C ALA A 278 -5.86 0.79 -16.72
N THR A 279 -5.34 1.55 -17.69
CA THR A 279 -5.35 3.02 -17.71
C THR A 279 -6.02 3.56 -18.99
N ASP A 280 -6.30 4.86 -19.00
CA ASP A 280 -6.78 5.56 -20.19
C ASP A 280 -5.67 6.36 -20.90
N GLU A 281 -4.41 5.92 -20.74
CA GLU A 281 -3.25 6.64 -21.27
C GLU A 281 -2.90 6.24 -22.70
N ARG A 282 -2.81 4.95 -23.01
CA ARG A 282 -2.29 4.45 -24.28
C ARG A 282 -3.34 3.74 -25.11
N ASP A 283 -3.78 2.61 -24.62
CA ASP A 283 -4.78 1.74 -25.27
C ASP A 283 -5.69 1.14 -24.18
N PRO A 284 -6.67 1.93 -23.72
CA PRO A 284 -7.56 1.47 -22.65
C PRO A 284 -8.29 0.19 -23.00
N ASP A 285 -8.61 -0.03 -24.28
CA ASP A 285 -9.31 -1.22 -24.72
C ASP A 285 -8.47 -2.47 -24.51
N ALA A 286 -7.25 -2.47 -25.02
CA ALA A 286 -6.33 -3.60 -24.86
C ALA A 286 -5.94 -3.84 -23.39
N GLU A 287 -5.72 -2.77 -22.61
CA GLU A 287 -5.36 -2.88 -21.18
C GLU A 287 -6.52 -3.46 -20.35
N ILE A 288 -7.75 -3.04 -20.61
CA ILE A 288 -8.97 -3.55 -19.93
C ILE A 288 -9.22 -5.00 -20.30
N ASP A 289 -9.10 -5.34 -21.59
CA ASP A 289 -9.30 -6.71 -22.07
C ASP A 289 -8.24 -7.65 -21.46
N ALA A 290 -6.98 -7.21 -21.38
CA ALA A 290 -5.91 -7.96 -20.72
C ALA A 290 -6.18 -8.16 -19.23
N LEU A 291 -6.63 -7.12 -18.51
CA LEU A 291 -7.03 -7.22 -17.11
C LEU A 291 -8.15 -8.25 -16.90
N ALA A 292 -9.17 -8.24 -17.77
CA ALA A 292 -10.27 -9.18 -17.69
C ALA A 292 -9.80 -10.63 -17.91
N LEU A 293 -8.90 -10.87 -18.88
CA LEU A 293 -8.30 -12.19 -19.12
C LEU A 293 -7.45 -12.68 -17.95
N GLN A 294 -6.65 -11.82 -17.34
CA GLN A 294 -5.81 -12.17 -16.17
C GLN A 294 -6.68 -12.49 -14.95
N LEU A 295 -7.74 -11.75 -14.72
CA LEU A 295 -8.70 -12.05 -13.65
C LEU A 295 -9.43 -13.37 -13.90
N ASP A 296 -9.87 -13.62 -15.13
CA ASP A 296 -10.50 -14.89 -15.51
C ASP A 296 -9.55 -16.07 -15.23
N TYR A 297 -8.31 -15.97 -15.69
CA TYR A 297 -7.30 -16.99 -15.44
C TYR A 297 -7.08 -17.23 -13.93
N ALA A 298 -6.91 -16.15 -13.16
CA ALA A 298 -6.66 -16.24 -11.74
C ALA A 298 -7.83 -16.88 -10.98
N LEU A 299 -9.06 -16.51 -11.33
CA LEU A 299 -10.26 -17.06 -10.71
C LEU A 299 -10.46 -18.55 -11.04
N LYS A 300 -10.24 -18.95 -12.30
CA LYS A 300 -10.35 -20.34 -12.75
C LYS A 300 -9.30 -21.25 -12.11
N ASN A 301 -8.07 -20.76 -12.02
CA ASN A 301 -6.92 -21.55 -11.58
C ASN A 301 -6.55 -21.34 -10.10
N LYS A 302 -7.28 -20.48 -9.37
CA LYS A 302 -6.92 -20.06 -7.99
C LYS A 302 -5.46 -19.61 -7.91
N TYR A 303 -5.06 -18.81 -8.90
CA TYR A 303 -3.68 -18.41 -9.06
C TYR A 303 -3.25 -17.42 -7.99
N VAL A 304 -2.09 -17.66 -7.40
CA VAL A 304 -1.46 -16.80 -6.40
C VAL A 304 0.03 -16.66 -6.70
N LEU A 305 0.62 -15.55 -6.28
CA LEU A 305 2.07 -15.31 -6.37
C LEU A 305 2.72 -15.35 -4.99
N SER A 306 4.01 -15.69 -4.96
CA SER A 306 4.83 -15.48 -3.77
C SER A 306 5.00 -13.99 -3.53
N GLN A 307 4.93 -13.58 -2.26
CA GLN A 307 5.16 -12.19 -1.86
C GLN A 307 6.61 -11.77 -2.12
N ASN A 308 6.78 -10.53 -2.54
CA ASN A 308 8.07 -9.86 -2.65
C ASN A 308 8.49 -9.17 -1.34
N PHE A 309 9.54 -8.32 -1.39
CA PHE A 309 10.03 -7.58 -0.23
C PHE A 309 8.93 -6.72 0.44
N TRP A 310 8.06 -6.08 -0.32
CA TRP A 310 7.01 -5.22 0.23
C TRP A 310 5.99 -6.01 1.03
N GLY A 311 5.56 -7.16 0.52
CA GLY A 311 4.63 -8.04 1.23
C GLY A 311 5.26 -8.63 2.48
N ILE A 312 6.43 -9.26 2.32
CA ILE A 312 7.15 -9.89 3.44
C ILE A 312 7.55 -8.85 4.49
N GLY A 313 8.11 -7.70 4.08
CA GLY A 313 8.56 -6.63 4.98
C GLY A 313 7.40 -6.02 5.76
N GLY A 314 6.33 -5.64 5.06
CA GLY A 314 5.12 -5.08 5.69
C GLY A 314 4.48 -6.04 6.68
N MET A 315 4.36 -7.32 6.33
CA MET A 315 3.80 -8.33 7.22
C MET A 315 4.68 -8.60 8.46
N LYS A 316 6.01 -8.51 8.32
CA LYS A 316 6.91 -8.61 9.49
C LYS A 316 6.76 -7.44 10.44
N ILE A 317 6.61 -6.23 9.95
CA ILE A 317 6.35 -5.04 10.78
C ILE A 317 5.04 -5.21 11.55
N PHE A 318 3.96 -5.60 10.89
CA PHE A 318 2.67 -5.86 11.54
C PHE A 318 2.77 -6.98 12.57
N ARG A 319 3.43 -8.09 12.21
CA ARG A 319 3.61 -9.23 13.11
C ARG A 319 4.30 -8.83 14.42
N ASP A 320 5.39 -8.10 14.32
CA ASP A 320 6.21 -7.72 15.47
C ASP A 320 5.46 -6.72 16.36
N LEU A 321 4.78 -5.73 15.76
CA LEU A 321 3.91 -4.78 16.46
C LEU A 321 2.78 -5.51 17.23
N ILE A 322 2.05 -6.38 16.54
CA ILE A 322 0.92 -7.11 17.13
C ILE A 322 1.41 -8.05 18.24
N TYR A 323 2.56 -8.68 18.06
CA TYR A 323 3.14 -9.55 19.09
C TYR A 323 3.54 -8.77 20.34
N LYS A 324 4.22 -7.60 20.17
CA LYS A 324 4.57 -6.68 21.26
C LYS A 324 3.31 -6.21 22.01
N MET A 325 2.25 -5.88 21.28
CA MET A 325 1.02 -5.30 21.81
C MET A 325 -0.14 -6.29 21.95
N GLN A 326 0.13 -7.60 22.01
CA GLN A 326 -0.89 -8.65 21.95
C GLN A 326 -2.00 -8.56 22.99
N GLY A 327 -1.70 -8.00 24.17
CA GLY A 327 -2.68 -7.77 25.24
C GLY A 327 -3.73 -6.72 24.89
N MET A 328 -3.33 -5.70 24.11
CA MET A 328 -4.20 -4.62 23.61
C MET A 328 -4.83 -5.01 22.27
N MET A 329 -4.03 -5.47 21.32
CA MET A 329 -4.47 -5.80 19.95
C MET A 329 -5.05 -7.23 19.87
N ARG A 330 -6.01 -7.54 20.73
CA ARG A 330 -6.49 -8.93 20.95
C ARG A 330 -7.08 -9.59 19.71
N ALA A 331 -7.86 -8.85 18.91
CA ALA A 331 -8.47 -9.40 17.71
C ALA A 331 -7.42 -9.70 16.63
N ASP A 332 -6.46 -8.81 16.44
CA ASP A 332 -5.36 -9.00 15.49
C ASP A 332 -4.44 -10.14 15.96
N HIS A 333 -4.08 -10.16 17.24
CA HIS A 333 -3.27 -11.25 17.81
C HIS A 333 -3.92 -12.64 17.61
N LYS A 334 -5.23 -12.74 17.85
CA LYS A 334 -5.97 -13.98 17.64
C LYS A 334 -5.91 -14.44 16.18
N PHE A 335 -6.05 -13.51 15.24
CA PHE A 335 -5.96 -13.77 13.81
C PHE A 335 -4.56 -14.26 13.43
N TYR A 336 -3.50 -13.54 13.84
CA TYR A 336 -2.11 -13.89 13.54
C TYR A 336 -1.70 -15.22 14.16
N LYS A 337 -2.15 -15.50 15.39
CA LYS A 337 -1.91 -16.81 16.04
C LYS A 337 -2.58 -17.94 15.28
N LYS A 338 -3.86 -17.77 14.87
CA LYS A 338 -4.60 -18.78 14.10
C LYS A 338 -3.99 -19.01 12.72
N GLY A 339 -3.56 -17.94 12.04
CA GLY A 339 -2.94 -17.98 10.71
C GLY A 339 -1.50 -18.50 10.72
N GLY A 340 -0.90 -18.73 11.88
CA GLY A 340 0.47 -19.23 11.97
C GLY A 340 1.57 -18.21 11.70
N TYR A 341 1.25 -16.91 11.62
CA TYR A 341 2.21 -15.83 11.30
C TYR A 341 3.37 -15.72 12.30
N TYR A 342 3.24 -16.28 13.50
CA TYR A 342 4.31 -16.31 14.50
C TYR A 342 5.26 -17.49 14.39
N LYS A 343 5.06 -18.40 13.41
CA LYS A 343 5.96 -19.54 13.22
C LYS A 343 7.33 -19.12 12.72
N ASP A 344 7.40 -18.03 11.97
CA ASP A 344 8.60 -17.52 11.31
C ASP A 344 9.45 -16.58 12.19
N PHE A 345 9.22 -16.53 13.50
CA PHE A 345 10.12 -15.79 14.39
C PHE A 345 11.48 -16.50 14.46
N PRO A 346 12.58 -15.88 13.99
CA PRO A 346 13.90 -16.51 14.01
C PRO A 346 14.31 -16.97 15.42
N GLN A 347 13.91 -16.22 16.45
CA GLN A 347 14.22 -16.51 17.85
C GLN A 347 13.59 -17.81 18.37
N ARG A 348 12.61 -18.35 17.66
CA ARG A 348 11.94 -19.62 18.01
C ARG A 348 12.63 -20.84 17.42
N ASP A 349 13.41 -20.66 16.37
CA ASP A 349 14.17 -21.75 15.73
C ASP A 349 15.50 -22.00 16.45
N LYS A 350 15.40 -22.41 17.72
CA LYS A 350 16.57 -22.66 18.58
C LYS A 350 17.48 -23.76 18.02
N ALA A 351 16.93 -24.74 17.31
CA ALA A 351 17.72 -25.82 16.73
C ALA A 351 18.67 -25.29 15.63
N THR A 352 18.16 -24.47 14.72
CA THR A 352 18.98 -23.83 13.68
C THR A 352 19.98 -22.86 14.30
N ILE A 353 19.59 -22.08 15.31
CA ILE A 353 20.49 -21.16 16.01
C ILE A 353 21.68 -21.93 16.62
N ILE A 354 21.43 -22.99 17.36
CA ILE A 354 22.49 -23.84 17.97
C ILE A 354 23.39 -24.43 16.89
N LYS A 355 22.80 -24.97 15.81
CA LYS A 355 23.54 -25.49 14.67
C LYS A 355 24.48 -24.44 14.07
N MET A 356 23.99 -23.19 13.92
CA MET A 356 24.80 -22.09 13.38
C MET A 356 25.94 -21.67 14.33
N TYR A 357 25.75 -21.75 15.65
CA TYR A 357 26.86 -21.56 16.60
C TYR A 357 27.94 -22.61 16.43
N LEU A 358 27.59 -23.90 16.21
CA LEU A 358 28.56 -24.94 15.96
C LEU A 358 29.31 -24.72 14.63
N VAL A 359 28.59 -24.34 13.57
CA VAL A 359 29.20 -23.96 12.28
C VAL A 359 30.13 -22.77 12.46
N GLY A 360 29.70 -21.72 13.16
CA GLY A 360 30.49 -20.52 13.44
C GLY A 360 31.78 -20.85 14.21
N PHE A 361 31.72 -21.73 15.20
CA PHE A 361 32.89 -22.20 15.93
C PHE A 361 33.90 -22.90 15.02
N LEU A 362 33.45 -23.80 14.12
CA LEU A 362 34.33 -24.45 13.15
C LEU A 362 34.96 -23.41 12.19
N LEU A 363 34.19 -22.42 11.74
CA LEU A 363 34.63 -21.38 10.82
C LEU A 363 35.53 -20.31 11.47
N SER A 364 35.63 -20.29 12.78
CA SER A 364 36.60 -19.43 13.50
C SER A 364 38.04 -19.86 13.21
N ASN A 365 38.26 -21.10 12.80
CA ASN A 365 39.58 -21.56 12.38
C ASN A 365 39.87 -21.12 10.93
N GLU A 366 40.92 -20.28 10.77
CA GLU A 366 41.31 -19.73 9.47
C GLU A 366 41.63 -20.78 8.42
N LYS A 367 42.29 -21.88 8.83
CA LYS A 367 42.64 -22.99 7.93
C LYS A 367 41.39 -23.73 7.41
N ILE A 368 40.34 -23.82 8.22
CA ILE A 368 39.06 -24.40 7.80
C ILE A 368 38.36 -23.42 6.87
N ARG A 369 38.28 -22.14 7.28
CA ARG A 369 37.63 -21.08 6.50
C ARG A 369 38.25 -20.87 5.11
N SER A 370 39.59 -20.90 5.00
CA SER A 370 40.29 -20.76 3.74
C SER A 370 40.07 -21.93 2.77
N LYS A 371 39.77 -23.12 3.28
CA LYS A 371 39.43 -24.29 2.47
C LYS A 371 37.97 -24.34 2.01
N MET A 372 37.12 -23.46 2.53
CA MET A 372 35.70 -23.51 2.22
C MET A 372 35.39 -23.10 0.77
N GLY A 373 36.16 -22.18 0.17
CA GLY A 373 35.98 -21.81 -1.24
C GLY A 373 34.50 -21.69 -1.64
N ASN A 374 34.07 -22.54 -2.55
CA ASN A 374 32.66 -22.63 -2.99
C ASN A 374 31.77 -23.48 -2.06
N ALA A 375 32.30 -24.08 -0.98
CA ALA A 375 31.52 -24.97 -0.12
C ALA A 375 30.28 -24.30 0.52
N MET A 376 30.30 -22.99 0.69
CA MET A 376 29.12 -22.24 1.13
C MET A 376 28.00 -22.33 0.08
N ASN A 377 28.31 -22.09 -1.19
CA ASN A 377 27.36 -22.19 -2.29
C ASN A 377 26.85 -23.63 -2.45
N ASP A 378 27.75 -24.62 -2.37
CA ASP A 378 27.38 -26.04 -2.42
C ASP A 378 26.49 -26.42 -1.26
N GLY A 379 26.76 -25.91 -0.05
CA GLY A 379 25.93 -26.11 1.13
C GLY A 379 24.53 -25.50 0.97
N MET A 380 24.40 -24.33 0.36
CA MET A 380 23.12 -23.71 0.04
C MET A 380 22.33 -24.47 -1.02
N LEU A 381 23.02 -25.10 -1.98
CA LEU A 381 22.38 -25.87 -3.05
C LEU A 381 22.03 -27.32 -2.65
N MET A 382 22.66 -27.85 -1.59
CA MET A 382 22.47 -29.23 -1.17
C MET A 382 21.01 -29.63 -0.90
N PRO A 383 20.16 -28.82 -0.22
CA PRO A 383 18.75 -29.15 -0.02
C PRO A 383 18.00 -29.33 -1.35
N TYR A 384 18.30 -28.49 -2.35
CA TYR A 384 17.66 -28.55 -3.67
C TYR A 384 18.11 -29.80 -4.44
N LYS A 385 19.40 -30.13 -4.43
CA LYS A 385 19.90 -31.36 -5.04
C LYS A 385 19.21 -32.58 -4.47
N LYS A 386 19.11 -32.66 -3.13
CA LYS A 386 18.41 -33.75 -2.45
C LYS A 386 16.92 -33.84 -2.85
N MET A 387 16.23 -32.70 -2.96
CA MET A 387 14.84 -32.63 -3.40
C MET A 387 14.68 -33.16 -4.84
N PHE A 388 15.52 -32.77 -5.76
CA PHE A 388 15.50 -33.26 -7.15
C PHE A 388 15.76 -34.76 -7.22
N ASP A 389 16.75 -35.29 -6.48
CA ASP A 389 17.04 -36.72 -6.41
C ASP A 389 15.82 -37.52 -5.86
N GLU A 390 15.06 -36.95 -4.93
CA GLU A 390 13.83 -37.57 -4.40
C GLU A 390 12.69 -37.53 -5.42
N MET A 391 12.56 -36.44 -6.20
CA MET A 391 11.55 -36.32 -7.27
C MET A 391 11.83 -37.31 -8.40
N ASP A 392 13.07 -37.44 -8.84
CA ASP A 392 13.49 -38.38 -9.90
C ASP A 392 13.25 -39.86 -9.49
N LYS A 393 13.39 -40.17 -8.20
CA LYS A 393 13.07 -41.50 -7.67
C LYS A 393 11.58 -41.83 -7.62
N LYS A 394 10.72 -40.79 -7.53
CA LYS A 394 9.26 -40.96 -7.54
C LYS A 394 8.67 -41.01 -8.95
N SER A 395 9.40 -40.56 -9.95
CA SER A 395 8.98 -40.55 -11.36
C SER A 395 9.39 -41.82 -12.12
N LYS A 396 10.22 -42.66 -11.51
CA LYS A 396 10.57 -44.04 -11.93
C LYS A 396 9.72 -45.08 -11.19
#